data_a658c98e9f7cd88ef3e43372181825f5
#
_entry.id   a658c98e9f7cd88ef3e43372181825f5
#
_cell.length_a   1.000
_cell.length_b   1.000
_cell.length_c   1.000
_cell.angle_alpha   90.00
_cell.angle_beta   90.00
_cell.angle_gamma   90.00
#
_symmetry.space_group_name_H-M   'P 1'
#
loop_
_entity.id
_entity.type
_entity.pdbx_description
1 polymer ?
#
loop_
_entity_poly.entity_id
_entity_poly.type
_entity_poly.pdbx_seq_one_letter_code
_entity_poly.pdbx_strand_id
1 'polypeptide(L)'
;MRQSAGTRSIVVMGVSGSGKSTIGRLLADSLKLPFSDGDTLHSPENIATMAAGNALTDSDRLPWLNSVGLILKDFDEAGVGSVVACSALKVSYRDIIRSYVPDVFFVFLDGPSEIVQDRILARSHEFMPASLLASQFANLEPLIETERGLKIDIKSSPAEIVDQITSTVEFS
;
A
#
# COMPACT_ATOMS: atom_id res chain seq x y z
N MET A 1 -19.08 18.22 21.51
CA MET A 1 -18.83 16.94 20.86
C MET A 1 -18.22 17.19 19.49
N ARG A 2 -16.94 16.97 19.35
CA ARG A 2 -16.37 16.88 18.01
C ARG A 2 -16.84 15.56 17.44
N GLN A 3 -17.73 15.59 16.46
CA GLN A 3 -17.87 14.47 15.56
C GLN A 3 -16.46 14.24 15.00
N SER A 4 -15.85 13.12 15.33
CA SER A 4 -14.65 12.67 14.64
C SER A 4 -15.06 12.45 13.20
N ALA A 5 -14.83 13.45 12.36
CA ALA A 5 -14.70 13.18 10.94
C ALA A 5 -13.64 12.09 10.88
N GLY A 6 -14.05 10.89 10.47
CA GLY A 6 -13.15 9.75 10.44
C GLY A 6 -11.86 10.15 9.73
N THR A 7 -10.77 10.05 10.43
CA THR A 7 -9.46 10.36 9.88
C THR A 7 -9.24 9.50 8.64
N ARG A 8 -8.78 10.14 7.57
CA ARG A 8 -8.61 9.49 6.28
C ARG A 8 -7.22 8.86 6.20
N SER A 9 -7.04 7.76 6.92
CA SER A 9 -5.81 6.97 6.85
C SER A 9 -5.99 5.88 5.80
N ILE A 10 -5.23 5.97 4.71
CA ILE A 10 -5.37 5.10 3.54
C ILE A 10 -4.04 4.43 3.24
N VAL A 11 -4.06 3.12 3.06
CA VAL A 11 -2.92 2.35 2.54
C VAL A 11 -3.26 1.83 1.16
N VAL A 12 -2.46 2.21 0.17
CA VAL A 12 -2.53 1.64 -1.18
C VAL A 12 -1.61 0.44 -1.24
N MET A 13 -2.19 -0.75 -1.35
CA MET A 13 -1.48 -2.02 -1.26
C MET A 13 -1.49 -2.80 -2.57
N GLY A 14 -0.62 -3.76 -2.67
CA GLY A 14 -0.49 -4.66 -3.82
C GLY A 14 0.95 -5.08 -4.04
N VAL A 15 1.17 -5.94 -5.02
CA VAL A 15 2.51 -6.39 -5.39
C VAL A 15 3.32 -5.27 -6.04
N SER A 16 4.64 -5.45 -6.12
CA SER A 16 5.52 -4.54 -6.85
C SER A 16 5.04 -4.38 -8.29
N GLY A 17 5.09 -3.17 -8.82
CA GLY A 17 4.63 -2.87 -10.19
C GLY A 17 3.12 -2.76 -10.37
N SER A 18 2.33 -2.90 -9.32
CA SER A 18 0.87 -2.72 -9.39
C SER A 18 0.41 -1.26 -9.51
N GLY A 19 1.31 -0.30 -9.28
CA GLY A 19 1.01 1.13 -9.41
C GLY A 19 0.76 1.86 -8.09
N LYS A 20 1.15 1.27 -6.96
CA LYS A 20 0.90 1.83 -5.62
C LYS A 20 1.37 3.27 -5.45
N SER A 21 2.59 3.57 -5.82
CA SER A 21 3.16 4.92 -5.66
C SER A 21 2.45 5.93 -6.57
N THR A 22 2.20 5.56 -7.82
CA THR A 22 1.49 6.42 -8.77
C THR A 22 0.07 6.72 -8.31
N ILE A 23 -0.69 5.69 -7.98
CA ILE A 23 -2.08 5.84 -7.50
C ILE A 23 -2.10 6.54 -6.14
N GLY A 24 -1.19 6.20 -5.25
CA GLY A 24 -1.09 6.82 -3.93
C GLY A 24 -0.88 8.33 -4.01
N ARG A 25 0.01 8.79 -4.88
CA ARG A 25 0.25 10.23 -5.09
C ARG A 25 -0.96 10.94 -5.68
N LEU A 26 -1.56 10.37 -6.72
CA LEU A 26 -2.75 10.95 -7.35
C LEU A 26 -3.92 11.00 -6.37
N LEU A 27 -4.10 9.96 -5.58
CA LEU A 27 -5.15 9.90 -4.56
C LEU A 27 -4.93 10.96 -3.48
N ALA A 28 -3.71 11.08 -2.98
CA ALA A 28 -3.34 12.07 -1.97
C ALA A 28 -3.59 13.50 -2.49
N ASP A 29 -3.19 13.79 -3.72
CA ASP A 29 -3.43 15.08 -4.36
C ASP A 29 -4.94 15.38 -4.46
N SER A 30 -5.72 14.39 -4.90
CA SER A 30 -7.17 14.52 -5.03
C SER A 30 -7.87 14.79 -3.70
N LEU A 31 -7.41 14.14 -2.63
CA LEU A 31 -7.96 14.28 -1.28
C LEU A 31 -7.31 15.40 -0.46
N LYS A 32 -6.26 16.03 -0.98
CA LYS A 32 -5.44 17.04 -0.29
C LYS A 32 -4.85 16.49 1.01
N LEU A 33 -4.32 15.27 0.92
CA LEU A 33 -3.66 14.58 2.02
C LEU A 33 -2.16 14.45 1.76
N PRO A 34 -1.33 14.37 2.80
CA PRO A 34 0.08 14.02 2.62
C PRO A 34 0.24 12.59 2.10
N PHE A 35 1.29 12.38 1.32
CA PHE A 35 1.66 11.08 0.77
C PHE A 35 3.01 10.64 1.32
N SER A 36 3.13 9.35 1.66
CA SER A 36 4.39 8.70 2.02
C SER A 36 4.56 7.40 1.24
N ASP A 37 5.76 7.18 0.71
CA ASP A 37 6.10 5.92 0.06
C ASP A 37 6.70 4.97 1.09
N GLY A 38 6.00 3.88 1.39
CA GLY A 38 6.43 2.89 2.38
C GLY A 38 7.75 2.21 2.01
N ASP A 39 8.09 2.11 0.74
CA ASP A 39 9.35 1.50 0.31
C ASP A 39 10.57 2.26 0.83
N THR A 40 10.46 3.56 1.06
CA THR A 40 11.55 4.38 1.61
C THR A 40 11.81 4.14 3.10
N LEU A 41 10.94 3.39 3.76
CA LEU A 41 11.03 3.10 5.19
C LEU A 41 11.76 1.80 5.50
N HIS A 42 12.13 1.02 4.48
CA HIS A 42 12.94 -0.17 4.68
C HIS A 42 14.35 0.18 5.17
N SER A 43 14.90 -0.68 6.04
CA SER A 43 16.29 -0.58 6.47
C SER A 43 17.26 -0.79 5.30
N PRO A 44 18.51 -0.27 5.40
CA PRO A 44 19.53 -0.55 4.40
C PRO A 44 19.77 -2.06 4.20
N GLU A 45 19.67 -2.85 5.26
CA GLU A 45 19.82 -4.31 5.22
C GLU A 45 18.71 -4.95 4.41
N ASN A 46 17.46 -4.51 4.59
CA ASN A 46 16.31 -5.01 3.82
C ASN A 46 16.45 -4.64 2.35
N ILE A 47 16.87 -3.42 2.05
CA ILE A 47 17.10 -2.96 0.68
C ILE A 47 18.17 -3.82 0.00
N ALA A 48 19.27 -4.11 0.70
CA ALA A 48 20.35 -4.95 0.18
C ALA A 48 19.88 -6.40 -0.05
N THR A 49 19.08 -6.95 0.83
CA THR A 49 18.50 -8.29 0.69
C THR A 49 17.65 -8.40 -0.57
N MET A 50 16.76 -7.43 -0.78
CA MET A 50 15.90 -7.40 -1.97
C MET A 50 16.70 -7.15 -3.24
N ALA A 51 17.70 -6.27 -3.21
CA ALA A 51 18.57 -6.02 -4.36
C ALA A 51 19.37 -7.26 -4.78
N ALA A 52 19.68 -8.14 -3.84
CA ALA A 52 20.32 -9.44 -4.12
C ALA A 52 19.33 -10.50 -4.67
N GLY A 53 18.06 -10.18 -4.82
CA GLY A 53 17.02 -11.07 -5.32
C GLY A 53 16.40 -11.97 -4.26
N ASN A 54 16.61 -11.69 -3.00
CA ASN A 54 16.08 -12.46 -1.88
C ASN A 54 14.84 -11.79 -1.28
N ALA A 55 13.79 -12.60 -1.01
CA ALA A 55 12.61 -12.13 -0.34
C ALA A 55 12.90 -11.85 1.15
N LEU A 56 12.23 -10.85 1.70
CA LEU A 56 12.28 -10.58 3.13
C LEU A 56 11.44 -11.61 3.89
N THR A 57 11.91 -11.97 5.08
CA THR A 57 11.13 -12.78 6.04
C THR A 57 10.08 -11.91 6.73
N ASP A 58 9.14 -12.53 7.44
CA ASP A 58 8.17 -11.81 8.26
C ASP A 58 8.90 -10.99 9.37
N SER A 59 9.95 -11.56 9.95
CA SER A 59 10.78 -10.85 10.95
C SER A 59 11.49 -9.63 10.37
N ASP A 60 11.98 -9.71 9.14
CA ASP A 60 12.62 -8.60 8.44
C ASP A 60 11.64 -7.45 8.19
N ARG A 61 10.37 -7.78 7.94
CA ARG A 61 9.31 -6.81 7.65
C ARG A 61 8.73 -6.13 8.88
N LEU A 62 8.85 -6.74 10.05
CA LEU A 62 8.20 -6.24 11.27
C LEU A 62 8.57 -4.79 11.61
N PRO A 63 9.87 -4.40 11.68
CA PRO A 63 10.22 -2.99 11.94
C PRO A 63 9.68 -2.05 10.86
N TRP A 64 9.67 -2.48 9.61
CA TRP A 64 9.15 -1.71 8.50
C TRP A 64 7.63 -1.46 8.62
N LEU A 65 6.86 -2.49 8.93
CA LEU A 65 5.41 -2.38 9.14
C LEU A 65 5.07 -1.49 10.34
N ASN A 66 5.86 -1.55 11.40
CA ASN A 66 5.73 -0.65 12.54
C ASN A 66 6.01 0.80 12.13
N SER A 67 7.00 1.05 11.29
CA SER A 67 7.29 2.40 10.77
C SER A 67 6.14 2.94 9.93
N VAL A 68 5.53 2.10 9.09
CA VAL A 68 4.33 2.48 8.31
C VAL A 68 3.18 2.83 9.24
N GLY A 69 2.93 2.00 10.24
CA GLY A 69 1.87 2.24 11.23
C GLY A 69 2.07 3.54 12.01
N LEU A 70 3.29 3.84 12.40
CA LEU A 70 3.64 5.07 13.14
C LEU A 70 3.38 6.32 12.30
N ILE A 71 3.75 6.32 11.03
CA ILE A 71 3.47 7.46 10.13
C ILE A 71 1.97 7.69 10.01
N LEU A 72 1.20 6.64 9.77
CA LEU A 72 -0.26 6.75 9.71
C LEU A 72 -0.84 7.30 11.01
N LYS A 73 -0.36 6.79 12.14
CA LYS A 73 -0.81 7.21 13.47
C LYS A 73 -0.52 8.68 13.74
N ASP A 74 0.69 9.14 13.40
CA ASP A 74 1.09 10.53 13.63
C ASP A 74 0.16 11.51 12.89
N PHE A 75 -0.16 11.23 11.63
CA PHE A 75 -1.10 12.05 10.87
C PHE A 75 -2.54 11.91 11.37
N ASP A 76 -2.92 10.72 11.80
CA ASP A 76 -4.25 10.48 12.37
C ASP A 76 -4.47 11.28 13.66
N GLU A 77 -3.52 11.23 14.58
CA GLU A 77 -3.54 12.00 15.84
C GLU A 77 -3.51 13.50 15.60
N ALA A 78 -2.87 13.95 14.53
CA ALA A 78 -2.90 15.36 14.13
C ALA A 78 -4.24 15.79 13.49
N GLY A 79 -5.15 14.85 13.24
CA GLY A 79 -6.45 15.11 12.62
C GLY A 79 -6.38 15.38 11.11
N VAL A 80 -5.27 15.05 10.47
CA VAL A 80 -5.02 15.31 9.04
C VAL A 80 -5.37 14.09 8.18
N GLY A 81 -4.95 12.91 8.60
CA GLY A 81 -4.94 11.72 7.76
C GLY A 81 -3.77 11.69 6.79
N SER A 82 -3.61 10.60 6.06
CA SER A 82 -2.55 10.46 5.06
C SER A 82 -2.78 9.27 4.14
N VAL A 83 -2.06 9.26 3.02
CA VAL A 83 -1.99 8.12 2.09
C VAL A 83 -0.58 7.55 2.12
N VAL A 84 -0.46 6.25 2.35
CA VAL A 84 0.82 5.53 2.34
C VAL A 84 0.75 4.40 1.30
N ALA A 85 1.74 4.33 0.43
CA ALA A 85 1.94 3.18 -0.45
C ALA A 85 2.75 2.12 0.30
N CYS A 86 2.17 0.94 0.48
CA CYS A 86 2.80 -0.17 1.20
C CYS A 86 2.27 -1.49 0.67
N SER A 87 3.14 -2.44 0.33
CA SER A 87 2.70 -3.72 -0.25
C SER A 87 1.66 -4.46 0.61
N ALA A 88 1.84 -4.52 1.93
CA ALA A 88 0.88 -5.06 2.91
C ALA A 88 0.23 -6.38 2.48
N LEU A 89 1.03 -7.33 2.00
CA LEU A 89 0.56 -8.50 1.25
C LEU A 89 -0.24 -9.48 2.09
N LYS A 90 0.13 -9.68 3.34
CA LYS A 90 -0.56 -10.63 4.25
C LYS A 90 -1.53 -9.93 5.18
N VAL A 91 -2.59 -10.63 5.56
CA VAL A 91 -3.52 -10.15 6.60
C VAL A 91 -2.77 -9.81 7.89
N SER A 92 -1.80 -10.65 8.29
CA SER A 92 -0.98 -10.39 9.49
C SER A 92 -0.19 -9.09 9.39
N TYR A 93 0.28 -8.68 8.22
CA TYR A 93 0.95 -7.39 8.02
C TYR A 93 -0.04 -6.25 8.18
N ARG A 94 -1.22 -6.39 7.62
CA ARG A 94 -2.29 -5.39 7.75
C ARG A 94 -2.81 -5.30 9.19
N ASP A 95 -2.83 -6.40 9.93
CA ASP A 95 -3.15 -6.39 11.37
C ASP A 95 -2.18 -5.53 12.17
N ILE A 96 -0.89 -5.57 11.85
CA ILE A 96 0.11 -4.71 12.48
C ILE A 96 -0.21 -3.25 12.23
N ILE A 97 -0.50 -2.88 10.99
CA ILE A 97 -0.87 -1.50 10.62
C ILE A 97 -2.16 -1.08 11.34
N ARG A 98 -3.18 -1.93 11.37
CA ARG A 98 -4.44 -1.66 12.09
C ARG A 98 -4.25 -1.48 13.60
N SER A 99 -3.23 -2.08 14.18
CA SER A 99 -2.95 -1.87 15.61
C SER A 99 -2.57 -0.41 15.93
N TYR A 100 -2.06 0.32 14.95
CA TYR A 100 -1.76 1.76 15.07
C TYR A 100 -2.95 2.65 14.73
N VAL A 101 -3.69 2.31 13.68
CA VAL A 101 -4.87 3.06 13.21
C VAL A 101 -5.99 2.06 12.89
N PRO A 102 -6.89 1.79 13.84
CA PRO A 102 -7.95 0.77 13.67
C PRO A 102 -8.86 1.00 12.46
N ASP A 103 -9.08 2.26 12.09
CA ASP A 103 -9.99 2.63 11.00
C ASP A 103 -9.30 2.79 9.64
N VAL A 104 -8.05 2.33 9.52
CA VAL A 104 -7.31 2.43 8.27
C VAL A 104 -8.06 1.75 7.12
N PHE A 105 -8.07 2.42 5.96
CA PHE A 105 -8.72 1.93 4.75
C PHE A 105 -7.67 1.40 3.77
N PHE A 106 -7.83 0.18 3.32
CA PHE A 106 -6.91 -0.45 2.37
C PHE A 106 -7.47 -0.38 0.95
N VAL A 107 -6.68 0.14 0.03
CA VAL A 107 -6.95 0.08 -1.41
C VAL A 107 -6.08 -1.00 -2.00
N PHE A 108 -6.69 -2.11 -2.38
CA PHE A 108 -5.98 -3.25 -2.96
C PHE A 108 -5.97 -3.13 -4.49
N LEU A 109 -4.79 -2.83 -5.05
CA LEU A 109 -4.57 -2.81 -6.48
C LEU A 109 -4.31 -4.23 -6.97
N ASP A 110 -5.30 -4.84 -7.61
CA ASP A 110 -5.27 -6.23 -8.04
C ASP A 110 -5.12 -6.34 -9.56
N GLY A 111 -4.27 -7.25 -10.00
CA GLY A 111 -4.10 -7.55 -11.41
C GLY A 111 -3.28 -8.80 -11.66
N PRO A 112 -3.41 -9.41 -12.85
CA PRO A 112 -2.68 -10.62 -13.19
C PRO A 112 -1.17 -10.36 -13.29
N SER A 113 -0.38 -11.40 -13.03
CA SER A 113 1.09 -11.31 -13.03
C SER A 113 1.66 -10.82 -14.35
N GLU A 114 1.03 -11.17 -15.46
CA GLU A 114 1.47 -10.77 -16.81
C GLU A 114 1.43 -9.24 -16.99
N ILE A 115 0.37 -8.59 -16.54
CA ILE A 115 0.22 -7.14 -16.61
C ILE A 115 1.25 -6.45 -15.69
N VAL A 116 1.44 -6.98 -14.49
CA VAL A 116 2.43 -6.45 -13.54
C VAL A 116 3.84 -6.58 -14.11
N GLN A 117 4.19 -7.73 -14.68
CA GLN A 117 5.49 -7.95 -15.32
C GLN A 117 5.72 -6.98 -16.47
N ASP A 118 4.74 -6.78 -17.34
CA ASP A 118 4.83 -5.84 -18.45
C ASP A 118 5.09 -4.42 -17.96
N ARG A 119 4.44 -4.00 -16.88
CA ARG A 119 4.65 -2.69 -16.26
C ARG A 119 6.06 -2.54 -15.68
N ILE A 120 6.58 -3.56 -15.03
CA ILE A 120 7.95 -3.55 -14.49
C ILE A 120 8.97 -3.45 -15.63
N LEU A 121 8.79 -4.21 -16.70
CA LEU A 121 9.68 -4.18 -17.86
C LEU A 121 9.65 -2.83 -18.61
N ALA A 122 8.50 -2.15 -18.60
CA ALA A 122 8.37 -0.82 -19.22
C ALA A 122 9.07 0.28 -18.39
N ARG A 123 9.38 0.05 -17.14
CA ARG A 123 10.11 0.96 -16.26
C ARG A 123 11.60 0.64 -16.33
N SER A 124 12.36 1.43 -17.11
CA SER A 124 13.79 1.21 -17.34
C SER A 124 14.68 1.36 -16.08
N HIS A 125 14.13 1.82 -14.97
CA HIS A 125 14.89 2.15 -13.75
C HIS A 125 14.66 1.18 -12.59
N GLU A 126 13.65 0.32 -12.68
CA GLU A 126 13.32 -0.62 -11.62
C GLU A 126 13.56 -2.04 -12.10
N PHE A 127 14.58 -2.67 -11.56
CA PHE A 127 14.83 -4.09 -11.78
C PHE A 127 14.26 -4.86 -10.61
N MET A 128 13.29 -5.74 -10.90
CA MET A 128 12.82 -6.72 -9.94
C MET A 128 13.08 -8.11 -10.50
N PRO A 129 13.87 -8.95 -9.80
CA PRO A 129 14.03 -10.35 -10.18
C PRO A 129 12.68 -11.08 -10.26
N ALA A 130 12.50 -11.92 -11.25
CA ALA A 130 11.26 -12.70 -11.44
C ALA A 130 10.93 -13.55 -10.21
N SER A 131 11.95 -14.10 -9.53
CA SER A 131 11.77 -14.86 -8.29
C SER A 131 11.16 -14.03 -7.16
N LEU A 132 11.53 -12.75 -7.06
CA LEU A 132 11.02 -11.85 -6.04
C LEU A 132 9.55 -11.49 -6.31
N LEU A 133 9.20 -11.24 -7.57
CA LEU A 133 7.82 -11.00 -7.96
C LEU A 133 6.93 -12.22 -7.72
N ALA A 134 7.41 -13.40 -8.07
CA ALA A 134 6.69 -14.66 -7.81
C ALA A 134 6.46 -14.85 -6.30
N SER A 135 7.45 -14.54 -5.47
CA SER A 135 7.33 -14.56 -4.02
C SER A 135 6.25 -13.60 -3.51
N GLN A 136 6.16 -12.41 -4.08
CA GLN A 136 5.11 -11.44 -3.70
C GLN A 136 3.71 -11.96 -4.04
N PHE A 137 3.51 -12.52 -5.22
CA PHE A 137 2.22 -13.13 -5.57
C PHE A 137 1.88 -14.33 -4.68
N ALA A 138 2.88 -15.14 -4.32
CA ALA A 138 2.69 -16.28 -3.41
C ALA A 138 2.29 -15.83 -1.99
N ASN A 139 2.78 -14.68 -1.53
CA ASN A 139 2.47 -14.13 -0.22
C ASN A 139 1.20 -13.26 -0.19
N LEU A 140 0.69 -12.89 -1.35
CA LEU A 140 -0.49 -12.02 -1.45
C LEU A 140 -1.73 -12.70 -0.92
N GLU A 141 -2.31 -12.12 0.11
CA GLU A 141 -3.61 -12.51 0.65
C GLU A 141 -4.62 -11.41 0.34
N PRO A 142 -5.71 -11.70 -0.37
CA PRO A 142 -6.75 -10.71 -0.65
C PRO A 142 -7.34 -10.11 0.63
N LEU A 143 -8.01 -8.96 0.51
CA LEU A 143 -8.75 -8.38 1.61
C LEU A 143 -9.84 -9.35 2.06
N ILE A 144 -10.04 -9.45 3.37
CA ILE A 144 -11.12 -10.23 3.98
C ILE A 144 -12.26 -9.31 4.42
N GLU A 145 -13.45 -9.87 4.67
CA GLU A 145 -14.67 -9.10 4.94
C GLU A 145 -14.57 -8.17 6.16
N THR A 146 -13.76 -8.53 7.15
CA THR A 146 -13.57 -7.71 8.36
C THR A 146 -12.64 -6.51 8.13
N GLU A 147 -11.94 -6.46 7.00
CA GLU A 147 -11.04 -5.36 6.67
C GLU A 147 -11.79 -4.25 5.95
N ARG A 148 -11.56 -3.00 6.37
CA ARG A 148 -12.05 -1.85 5.60
C ARG A 148 -11.18 -1.69 4.38
N GLY A 149 -11.80 -1.74 3.21
CA GLY A 149 -11.03 -1.60 1.99
C GLY A 149 -11.83 -1.83 0.72
N LEU A 150 -11.14 -1.66 -0.38
CA LEU A 150 -11.69 -1.76 -1.72
C LEU A 150 -10.66 -2.45 -2.63
N LYS A 151 -11.10 -3.47 -3.35
CA LYS A 151 -10.30 -4.09 -4.40
C LYS A 151 -10.56 -3.38 -5.73
N ILE A 152 -9.49 -2.99 -6.41
CA ILE A 152 -9.55 -2.28 -7.68
C ILE A 152 -8.73 -3.03 -8.74
N ASP A 153 -9.31 -3.19 -9.92
CA ASP A 153 -8.64 -3.75 -11.09
C ASP A 153 -7.66 -2.73 -11.68
N ILE A 154 -6.38 -3.10 -11.75
CA ILE A 154 -5.33 -2.24 -12.30
C ILE A 154 -5.44 -2.02 -13.82
N LYS A 155 -6.34 -2.70 -14.50
CA LYS A 155 -6.60 -2.46 -15.94
C LYS A 155 -7.29 -1.13 -16.18
N SER A 156 -7.98 -0.58 -15.19
CA SER A 156 -8.59 0.75 -15.28
C SER A 156 -7.50 1.82 -15.36
N SER A 157 -7.83 2.97 -15.95
CA SER A 157 -6.89 4.10 -15.98
C SER A 157 -6.62 4.65 -14.59
N PRO A 158 -5.48 5.30 -14.35
CA PRO A 158 -5.21 5.93 -13.06
C PRO A 158 -6.32 6.90 -12.61
N ALA A 159 -6.88 7.69 -13.52
CA ALA A 159 -7.97 8.61 -13.20
C ALA A 159 -9.24 7.87 -12.77
N GLU A 160 -9.61 6.81 -13.46
CA GLU A 160 -10.75 5.97 -13.10
C GLU A 160 -10.56 5.30 -11.74
N ILE A 161 -9.35 4.81 -11.45
CA ILE A 161 -9.00 4.20 -10.16
C ILE A 161 -9.18 5.22 -9.04
N VAL A 162 -8.64 6.42 -9.19
CA VAL A 162 -8.77 7.48 -8.18
C VAL A 162 -10.23 7.86 -7.97
N ASP A 163 -11.02 7.99 -9.05
CA ASP A 163 -12.45 8.28 -8.94
C ASP A 163 -13.22 7.19 -8.18
N GLN A 164 -12.93 5.93 -8.43
CA GLN A 164 -13.55 4.81 -7.70
C GLN A 164 -13.22 4.87 -6.21
N ILE A 165 -11.97 5.18 -5.86
CA ILE A 165 -11.53 5.27 -4.47
C ILE A 165 -12.20 6.46 -3.78
N THR A 166 -12.15 7.64 -4.37
CA THR A 166 -12.70 8.85 -3.76
C THR A 166 -14.20 8.74 -3.55
N SER A 167 -14.93 8.16 -4.52
CA SER A 167 -16.36 7.92 -4.39
C SER A 167 -16.71 6.97 -3.23
N THR A 168 -15.84 6.01 -2.93
CA THR A 168 -16.05 5.06 -1.84
C THR A 168 -15.68 5.66 -0.48
N VAL A 169 -14.55 6.36 -0.40
CA VAL A 169 -14.02 6.90 0.86
C VAL A 169 -14.84 8.08 1.38
N GLU A 170 -15.42 8.89 0.49
CA GLU A 170 -16.23 10.05 0.89
C GLU A 170 -17.52 9.69 1.62
N PHE A 171 -18.00 8.46 1.44
CA PHE A 171 -19.26 7.98 2.02
C PHE A 171 -19.08 7.03 3.23
N SER A 172 -17.87 6.84 3.69
CA SER A 172 -17.56 5.91 4.78
C SER A 172 -17.34 6.61 6.12
#